data_6be0925b1ae2c29ad494d91bfadc3758
#
_entry.id   6be0925b1ae2c29ad494d91bfadc3758
#
_cell.length_a   1.000
_cell.length_b   1.000
_cell.length_c   1.000
_cell.angle_alpha   90.00
_cell.angle_beta   90.00
_cell.angle_gamma   90.00
#
_symmetry.space_group_name_H-M   'P 1'
#
loop_
_entity.id
_entity.type
_entity.pdbx_description
1 polymer ?
#
loop_
_entity_poly.entity_id
_entity_poly.type
_entity_poly.pdbx_seq_one_letter_code
_entity_poly.pdbx_strand_id
1 'polypeptide(L)'
;MTASAEEIYSQEYFDYLKDRSPIRKKVRTIYLNDIKKYCIGKTIDFGCGIGELLKTLPEGSVGYEVNKIVVNYCKKNGLNVNLYVPETDNYNFSMIEPGRYETFTMNHVLEHLDRSFEIMNKIFESCDRLGIIRIVFTVPGHKGYKTDITHQTFINMNYLNKTGICKNKHYQLRISKYFPVNSEAFSRLFTHNELRLVFDKRK
;
A
#
# COMPACT_ATOMS: atom_id res chain seq x y z
N MET A 1 14.58 -17.17 13.18
CA MET A 1 14.69 -17.02 11.71
C MET A 1 13.36 -16.50 11.22
N THR A 2 13.29 -15.25 10.81
CA THR A 2 12.09 -14.69 10.15
C THR A 2 12.06 -15.26 8.75
N ALA A 3 10.94 -15.89 8.36
CA ALA A 3 10.72 -16.36 6.99
C ALA A 3 10.98 -15.22 5.99
N SER A 4 11.61 -15.52 4.85
CA SER A 4 11.81 -14.52 3.80
C SER A 4 10.46 -14.06 3.24
N ALA A 5 10.41 -12.87 2.63
CA ALA A 5 9.17 -12.38 2.00
C ALA A 5 8.62 -13.37 0.95
N GLU A 6 9.50 -14.16 0.31
CA GLU A 6 9.12 -15.22 -0.64
C GLU A 6 8.39 -16.40 0.03
N GLU A 7 8.71 -16.71 1.29
CA GLU A 7 8.06 -17.80 2.04
C GLU A 7 6.69 -17.39 2.61
N ILE A 8 6.53 -16.12 2.97
CA ILE A 8 5.27 -15.58 3.51
C ILE A 8 4.21 -15.46 2.41
N TYR A 9 4.62 -15.17 1.16
CA TYR A 9 3.72 -14.97 0.03
C TYR A 9 3.89 -16.08 -1.01
N SER A 10 3.60 -17.31 -0.61
CA SER A 10 3.66 -18.54 -1.40
C SER A 10 2.62 -18.59 -2.53
N GLN A 11 2.57 -19.72 -3.25
CA GLN A 11 1.51 -20.06 -4.20
C GLN A 11 0.11 -19.94 -3.56
N GLU A 12 -0.05 -20.29 -2.29
CA GLU A 12 -1.31 -20.21 -1.55
C GLU A 12 -1.85 -18.77 -1.47
N TYR A 13 -0.98 -17.79 -1.24
CA TYR A 13 -1.36 -16.38 -1.26
C TYR A 13 -1.83 -15.93 -2.65
N PHE A 14 -1.14 -16.35 -3.70
CA PHE A 14 -1.56 -16.06 -5.07
C PHE A 14 -2.94 -16.65 -5.38
N ASP A 15 -3.17 -17.91 -5.01
CA ASP A 15 -4.45 -18.59 -5.21
C ASP A 15 -5.56 -17.89 -4.43
N TYR A 16 -5.30 -17.48 -3.18
CA TYR A 16 -6.23 -16.68 -2.39
C TYR A 16 -6.61 -15.34 -3.09
N LEU A 17 -5.65 -14.65 -3.69
CA LEU A 17 -5.92 -13.40 -4.43
C LEU A 17 -6.76 -13.63 -5.68
N LYS A 18 -6.49 -14.70 -6.42
CA LYS A 18 -7.12 -15.01 -7.70
C LYS A 18 -8.54 -15.56 -7.52
N ASP A 19 -8.72 -16.47 -6.56
CA ASP A 19 -9.93 -17.28 -6.41
C ASP A 19 -11.01 -16.63 -5.53
N ARG A 20 -10.94 -15.31 -5.36
CA ARG A 20 -11.98 -14.54 -4.67
C ARG A 20 -13.34 -14.73 -5.35
N SER A 21 -14.39 -14.96 -4.53
CA SER A 21 -15.77 -15.04 -5.03
C SER A 21 -16.18 -13.76 -5.78
N PRO A 22 -17.15 -13.84 -6.73
CA PRO A 22 -17.63 -12.68 -7.47
C PRO A 22 -18.09 -11.52 -6.56
N ILE A 23 -18.71 -11.83 -5.43
CA ILE A 23 -19.16 -10.84 -4.45
C ILE A 23 -17.96 -10.13 -3.82
N ARG A 24 -16.93 -10.87 -3.41
CA ARG A 24 -15.69 -10.28 -2.87
C ARG A 24 -14.98 -9.40 -3.90
N LYS A 25 -14.95 -9.80 -5.18
CA LYS A 25 -14.39 -9.00 -6.27
C LYS A 25 -15.15 -7.69 -6.44
N LYS A 26 -16.49 -7.72 -6.40
CA LYS A 26 -17.34 -6.51 -6.51
C LYS A 26 -17.13 -5.56 -5.32
N VAL A 27 -17.12 -6.09 -4.10
CA VAL A 27 -16.82 -5.28 -2.90
C VAL A 27 -15.44 -4.64 -3.02
N ARG A 28 -14.41 -5.43 -3.38
CA ARG A 28 -13.05 -4.91 -3.55
C ARG A 28 -12.98 -3.77 -4.58
N THR A 29 -13.74 -3.86 -5.69
CA THR A 29 -13.81 -2.78 -6.68
C THR A 29 -14.26 -1.45 -6.05
N ILE A 30 -15.19 -1.47 -5.10
CA ILE A 30 -15.64 -0.26 -4.38
C ILE A 30 -14.48 0.35 -3.58
N TYR A 31 -13.70 -0.48 -2.89
CA TYR A 31 -12.54 -0.05 -2.11
C TYR A 31 -11.42 0.52 -3.00
N LEU A 32 -11.11 -0.16 -4.09
CA LEU A 32 -10.11 0.28 -5.05
C LEU A 32 -10.50 1.59 -5.74
N ASN A 33 -11.78 1.76 -6.09
CA ASN A 33 -12.30 3.02 -6.62
C ASN A 33 -12.22 4.17 -5.61
N ASP A 34 -12.35 3.88 -4.31
CA ASP A 34 -12.13 4.90 -3.28
C ASP A 34 -10.66 5.28 -3.18
N ILE A 35 -9.74 4.33 -3.20
CA ILE A 35 -8.28 4.59 -3.21
C ILE A 35 -7.88 5.39 -4.44
N LYS A 36 -8.37 5.00 -5.62
CA LYS A 36 -8.09 5.65 -6.91
C LYS A 36 -8.37 7.15 -6.88
N LYS A 37 -9.39 7.61 -6.15
CA LYS A 37 -9.73 9.05 -6.04
C LYS A 37 -8.58 9.90 -5.48
N TYR A 38 -7.68 9.28 -4.74
CA TYR A 38 -6.53 9.95 -4.16
C TYR A 38 -5.27 9.84 -5.01
N CYS A 39 -5.23 8.92 -5.98
CA CYS A 39 -4.12 8.79 -6.91
C CYS A 39 -4.23 9.85 -8.00
N ILE A 40 -3.22 10.69 -8.15
CA ILE A 40 -3.10 11.72 -9.19
C ILE A 40 -1.95 11.36 -10.12
N GLY A 41 -2.15 11.51 -11.43
CA GLY A 41 -1.14 11.21 -12.44
C GLY A 41 -0.67 9.75 -12.44
N LYS A 42 0.51 9.52 -13.01
CA LYS A 42 1.14 8.20 -13.03
C LYS A 42 1.52 7.79 -11.61
N THR A 43 1.20 6.58 -11.27
CA THR A 43 1.25 6.09 -9.89
C THR A 43 2.16 4.87 -9.76
N ILE A 44 2.94 4.83 -8.69
CA ILE A 44 3.63 3.63 -8.20
C ILE A 44 2.67 2.92 -7.23
N ASP A 45 2.27 1.69 -7.53
CA ASP A 45 1.47 0.83 -6.67
C ASP A 45 2.37 -0.23 -6.01
N PHE A 46 2.79 0.02 -4.79
CA PHE A 46 3.71 -0.85 -4.05
C PHE A 46 2.94 -1.90 -3.25
N GLY A 47 3.30 -3.17 -3.41
CA GLY A 47 2.51 -4.30 -2.93
C GLY A 47 1.24 -4.46 -3.77
N CYS A 48 1.38 -4.35 -5.10
CA CYS A 48 0.24 -4.26 -6.01
C CYS A 48 -0.60 -5.54 -6.14
N GLY A 49 -0.14 -6.66 -5.56
CA GLY A 49 -0.79 -7.96 -5.69
C GLY A 49 -1.02 -8.31 -7.17
N ILE A 50 -2.19 -8.86 -7.50
CA ILE A 50 -2.54 -9.21 -8.88
C ILE A 50 -2.88 -8.00 -9.78
N GLY A 51 -2.52 -6.79 -9.36
CA GLY A 51 -2.64 -5.55 -10.13
C GLY A 51 -4.06 -5.02 -10.27
N GLU A 52 -4.96 -5.31 -9.33
CA GLU A 52 -6.36 -4.88 -9.43
C GLU A 52 -6.50 -3.34 -9.41
N LEU A 53 -5.76 -2.65 -8.53
CA LEU A 53 -5.71 -1.18 -8.53
C LEU A 53 -4.99 -0.67 -9.78
N LEU A 54 -3.83 -1.25 -10.10
CA LEU A 54 -2.99 -0.84 -11.23
C LEU A 54 -3.76 -0.80 -12.55
N LYS A 55 -4.66 -1.75 -12.79
CA LYS A 55 -5.56 -1.78 -13.98
C LYS A 55 -6.47 -0.56 -14.11
N THR A 56 -6.68 0.18 -13.03
CA THR A 56 -7.59 1.34 -13.00
C THR A 56 -6.83 2.67 -13.01
N LEU A 57 -5.52 2.63 -12.83
CA LEU A 57 -4.64 3.79 -12.80
C LEU A 57 -4.30 4.29 -14.22
N PRO A 58 -3.82 5.53 -14.38
CA PRO A 58 -3.40 6.06 -15.67
C PRO A 58 -2.33 5.18 -16.34
N GLU A 59 -2.34 5.16 -17.67
CA GLU A 59 -1.32 4.50 -18.47
C GLU A 59 0.09 4.99 -18.08
N GLY A 60 1.06 4.08 -18.05
CA GLY A 60 2.42 4.35 -17.59
C GLY A 60 2.60 4.27 -16.08
N SER A 61 1.55 3.97 -15.31
CA SER A 61 1.69 3.57 -13.90
C SER A 61 2.42 2.22 -13.78
N VAL A 62 3.03 1.97 -12.62
CA VAL A 62 3.84 0.76 -12.38
C VAL A 62 3.47 0.11 -11.06
N GLY A 63 3.45 -1.21 -11.04
CA GLY A 63 3.34 -2.01 -9.83
C GLY A 63 4.70 -2.54 -9.37
N TYR A 64 4.91 -2.61 -8.08
CA TYR A 64 6.01 -3.36 -7.46
C TYR A 64 5.45 -4.40 -6.51
N GLU A 65 5.96 -5.62 -6.61
CA GLU A 65 5.47 -6.76 -5.84
C GLU A 65 6.65 -7.65 -5.44
N VAL A 66 6.65 -8.17 -4.23
CA VAL A 66 7.70 -9.02 -3.69
C VAL A 66 7.53 -10.49 -4.09
N ASN A 67 6.30 -10.92 -4.36
CA ASN A 67 6.00 -12.29 -4.75
C ASN A 67 6.23 -12.49 -6.26
N LYS A 68 7.26 -13.27 -6.61
CA LYS A 68 7.65 -13.56 -8.00
C LYS A 68 6.55 -14.26 -8.82
N ILE A 69 5.71 -15.09 -8.18
CA ILE A 69 4.60 -15.78 -8.84
C ILE A 69 3.56 -14.75 -9.29
N VAL A 70 3.23 -13.82 -8.40
CA VAL A 70 2.29 -12.72 -8.65
C VAL A 70 2.83 -11.79 -9.74
N VAL A 71 4.12 -11.43 -9.70
CA VAL A 71 4.77 -10.63 -10.76
C VAL A 71 4.65 -11.31 -12.12
N ASN A 72 4.96 -12.59 -12.20
CA ASN A 72 4.87 -13.36 -13.45
C ASN A 72 3.42 -13.41 -13.97
N TYR A 73 2.45 -13.60 -13.09
CA TYR A 73 1.04 -13.55 -13.45
C TYR A 73 0.66 -12.17 -14.01
N CYS A 74 1.05 -11.08 -13.35
CA CYS A 74 0.77 -9.72 -13.80
C CYS A 74 1.36 -9.44 -15.19
N LYS A 75 2.63 -9.81 -15.40
CA LYS A 75 3.31 -9.65 -16.70
C LYS A 75 2.62 -10.45 -17.82
N LYS A 76 2.21 -11.69 -17.57
CA LYS A 76 1.44 -12.50 -18.53
C LYS A 76 0.09 -11.88 -18.89
N ASN A 77 -0.47 -11.05 -18.00
CA ASN A 77 -1.72 -10.30 -18.23
C ASN A 77 -1.49 -8.87 -18.74
N GLY A 78 -0.29 -8.55 -19.23
CA GLY A 78 0.03 -7.24 -19.84
C GLY A 78 0.18 -6.09 -18.85
N LEU A 79 0.34 -6.38 -17.56
CA LEU A 79 0.53 -5.33 -16.54
C LEU A 79 2.01 -4.99 -16.36
N ASN A 80 2.30 -3.72 -16.20
CA ASN A 80 3.63 -3.21 -15.89
C ASN A 80 3.94 -3.42 -14.40
N VAL A 81 4.41 -4.62 -14.05
CA VAL A 81 4.75 -4.98 -12.66
C VAL A 81 6.18 -5.50 -12.60
N ASN A 82 6.94 -5.03 -11.62
CA ASN A 82 8.32 -5.41 -11.38
C ASN A 82 8.47 -6.11 -10.02
N LEU A 83 9.41 -7.06 -9.97
CA LEU A 83 9.81 -7.68 -8.71
C LEU A 83 10.55 -6.65 -7.86
N TYR A 84 10.16 -6.53 -6.61
CA TYR A 84 10.85 -5.71 -5.61
C TYR A 84 11.51 -6.62 -4.58
N VAL A 85 12.75 -6.30 -4.23
CA VAL A 85 13.54 -7.05 -3.24
C VAL A 85 13.94 -6.09 -2.12
N PRO A 86 13.17 -6.04 -1.02
CA PRO A 86 13.40 -5.11 0.09
C PRO A 86 14.80 -5.23 0.71
N GLU A 87 15.36 -6.43 0.76
CA GLU A 87 16.66 -6.74 1.35
C GLU A 87 17.82 -6.03 0.62
N THR A 88 17.67 -5.82 -0.68
CA THR A 88 18.71 -5.16 -1.51
C THR A 88 18.48 -3.68 -1.69
N ASP A 89 17.23 -3.25 -1.93
CA ASP A 89 16.91 -1.84 -2.22
C ASP A 89 16.56 -1.02 -0.98
N ASN A 90 16.14 -1.69 0.10
CA ASN A 90 15.85 -1.06 1.41
C ASN A 90 14.88 0.13 1.33
N TYR A 91 13.88 0.05 0.47
CA TYR A 91 12.86 1.09 0.19
C TYR A 91 13.44 2.38 -0.41
N ASN A 92 14.61 2.31 -1.05
CA ASN A 92 15.20 3.45 -1.76
C ASN A 92 14.60 3.67 -3.13
N PHE A 93 13.96 2.65 -3.73
CA PHE A 93 13.44 2.73 -5.10
C PHE A 93 14.47 3.24 -6.11
N SER A 94 15.71 2.71 -5.99
CA SER A 94 16.87 3.15 -6.75
C SER A 94 16.74 2.94 -8.27
N MET A 95 15.84 2.00 -8.67
CA MET A 95 15.52 1.69 -10.06
C MET A 95 14.56 2.70 -10.71
N ILE A 96 14.03 3.66 -9.96
CA ILE A 96 13.05 4.62 -10.45
C ILE A 96 13.71 5.97 -10.74
N GLU A 97 13.47 6.49 -11.95
CA GLU A 97 13.93 7.82 -12.34
C GLU A 97 13.07 8.92 -11.70
N PRO A 98 13.67 9.97 -11.13
CA PRO A 98 12.93 11.12 -10.59
C PRO A 98 12.03 11.80 -11.63
N GLY A 99 10.89 12.34 -11.18
CA GLY A 99 9.96 13.09 -12.02
C GLY A 99 9.05 12.22 -12.92
N ARG A 100 9.14 10.89 -12.80
CA ARG A 100 8.38 9.98 -13.66
C ARG A 100 6.96 9.70 -13.17
N TYR A 101 6.72 9.84 -11.86
CA TYR A 101 5.45 9.52 -11.21
C TYR A 101 5.03 10.63 -10.27
N GLU A 102 3.73 10.83 -10.13
CA GLU A 102 3.14 11.85 -9.26
C GLU A 102 2.66 11.27 -7.93
N THR A 103 2.22 10.00 -7.92
CA THR A 103 1.68 9.34 -6.71
C THR A 103 2.45 8.07 -6.39
N PHE A 104 2.66 7.85 -5.09
CA PHE A 104 3.04 6.56 -4.53
C PHE A 104 1.88 6.02 -3.69
N THR A 105 1.47 4.78 -3.90
CA THR A 105 0.45 4.14 -3.06
C THR A 105 0.93 2.80 -2.51
N MET A 106 0.56 2.52 -1.26
CA MET A 106 0.85 1.27 -0.58
C MET A 106 -0.39 0.86 0.22
N ASN A 107 -1.01 -0.24 -0.19
CA ASN A 107 -2.29 -0.67 0.33
C ASN A 107 -2.19 -2.06 0.96
N HIS A 108 -2.48 -2.16 2.25
CA HIS A 108 -2.38 -3.41 3.02
C HIS A 108 -0.98 -4.05 2.96
N VAL A 109 0.04 -3.26 3.24
CA VAL A 109 1.45 -3.69 3.32
C VAL A 109 2.08 -3.27 4.63
N LEU A 110 1.86 -2.01 5.06
CA LEU A 110 2.52 -1.45 6.23
C LEU A 110 2.26 -2.24 7.52
N GLU A 111 1.06 -2.78 7.67
CA GLU A 111 0.66 -3.57 8.84
C GLU A 111 1.42 -4.89 8.98
N HIS A 112 2.00 -5.40 7.90
CA HIS A 112 2.82 -6.62 7.90
C HIS A 112 4.29 -6.37 8.28
N LEU A 113 4.68 -5.08 8.43
CA LEU A 113 6.06 -4.70 8.70
C LEU A 113 6.26 -4.41 10.19
N ASP A 114 7.28 -5.02 10.80
CA ASP A 114 7.64 -4.84 12.21
C ASP A 114 8.12 -3.41 12.51
N ARG A 115 8.85 -2.80 11.56
CA ARG A 115 9.42 -1.46 11.66
C ARG A 115 8.70 -0.44 10.75
N SER A 116 7.37 -0.46 10.77
CA SER A 116 6.55 0.36 9.87
C SER A 116 6.89 1.85 9.95
N PHE A 117 7.22 2.40 11.12
CA PHE A 117 7.62 3.81 11.26
C PHE A 117 8.91 4.14 10.50
N GLU A 118 9.94 3.30 10.65
CA GLU A 118 11.22 3.49 9.96
C GLU A 118 11.04 3.38 8.44
N ILE A 119 10.25 2.40 8.01
CA ILE A 119 9.96 2.17 6.59
C ILE A 119 9.14 3.33 6.00
N MET A 120 8.14 3.84 6.71
CA MET A 120 7.40 5.03 6.28
C MET A 120 8.33 6.24 6.09
N ASN A 121 9.29 6.47 6.99
CA ASN A 121 10.26 7.57 6.83
C ASN A 121 11.15 7.37 5.61
N LYS A 122 11.65 6.16 5.37
CA LYS A 122 12.40 5.83 4.15
C LYS A 122 11.58 6.07 2.88
N ILE A 123 10.31 5.67 2.89
CA ILE A 123 9.39 5.93 1.77
C ILE A 123 9.23 7.43 1.54
N PHE A 124 9.04 8.23 2.60
CA PHE A 124 8.94 9.69 2.45
C PHE A 124 10.22 10.30 1.86
N GLU A 125 11.40 9.89 2.33
CA GLU A 125 12.69 10.36 1.80
C GLU A 125 12.88 9.97 0.33
N SER A 126 12.56 8.72 -0.01
CA SER A 126 12.65 8.22 -1.38
C SER A 126 11.65 8.90 -2.31
N CYS A 127 10.41 9.06 -1.87
CA CYS A 127 9.37 9.76 -2.62
C CYS A 127 9.72 11.24 -2.83
N ASP A 128 10.35 11.90 -1.84
CA ASP A 128 10.82 13.29 -1.99
C ASP A 128 11.90 13.41 -3.07
N ARG A 129 12.90 12.53 -3.04
CA ARG A 129 13.95 12.43 -4.05
C ARG A 129 13.40 12.12 -5.44
N LEU A 130 12.37 11.27 -5.54
CA LEU A 130 11.73 10.91 -6.79
C LEU A 130 10.78 11.99 -7.33
N GLY A 131 10.52 13.06 -6.57
CA GLY A 131 9.60 14.12 -6.97
C GLY A 131 8.12 13.76 -6.85
N ILE A 132 7.79 12.69 -6.09
CA ILE A 132 6.42 12.30 -5.81
C ILE A 132 5.70 13.42 -5.06
N ILE A 133 4.52 13.80 -5.50
CA ILE A 133 3.76 14.89 -4.87
C ILE A 133 2.68 14.40 -3.90
N ARG A 134 2.27 13.12 -4.02
CA ARG A 134 1.28 12.51 -3.13
C ARG A 134 1.62 11.08 -2.75
N ILE A 135 1.42 10.75 -1.47
CA ILE A 135 1.55 9.40 -0.95
C ILE A 135 0.23 8.96 -0.34
N VAL A 136 -0.23 7.77 -0.70
CA VAL A 136 -1.49 7.19 -0.22
C VAL A 136 -1.19 5.87 0.48
N PHE A 137 -1.51 5.79 1.76
CA PHE A 137 -1.47 4.54 2.52
C PHE A 137 -2.88 4.08 2.87
N THR A 138 -3.10 2.78 2.79
CA THR A 138 -4.31 2.13 3.29
C THR A 138 -3.91 1.02 4.23
N VAL A 139 -4.48 1.04 5.43
CA VAL A 139 -4.23 0.01 6.45
C VAL A 139 -5.55 -0.47 7.06
N PRO A 140 -5.64 -1.72 7.57
CA PRO A 140 -6.84 -2.22 8.18
C PRO A 140 -7.21 -1.43 9.43
N GLY A 141 -8.51 -1.29 9.67
CA GLY A 141 -9.00 -0.84 10.97
C GLY A 141 -8.84 -1.93 12.04
N HIS A 142 -9.26 -1.63 13.25
CA HIS A 142 -8.99 -2.45 14.43
C HIS A 142 -9.38 -3.94 14.28
N LYS A 143 -10.59 -4.23 13.80
CA LYS A 143 -11.06 -5.61 13.61
C LYS A 143 -10.34 -6.29 12.45
N GLY A 144 -10.12 -5.58 11.34
CA GLY A 144 -9.37 -6.09 10.20
C GLY A 144 -7.92 -6.44 10.57
N TYR A 145 -7.27 -5.60 11.36
CA TYR A 145 -5.93 -5.89 11.88
C TYR A 145 -5.88 -7.19 12.68
N LYS A 146 -6.89 -7.49 13.50
CA LYS A 146 -6.93 -8.69 14.35
C LYS A 146 -7.28 -9.99 13.61
N THR A 147 -7.76 -9.90 12.37
CA THR A 147 -8.21 -11.09 11.61
C THR A 147 -7.09 -11.77 10.82
N ASP A 148 -5.93 -11.15 10.73
CA ASP A 148 -4.77 -11.70 10.03
C ASP A 148 -3.58 -11.82 10.99
N ILE A 149 -3.09 -13.04 11.18
CA ILE A 149 -1.99 -13.35 12.10
C ILE A 149 -0.65 -12.78 11.63
N THR A 150 -0.53 -12.44 10.36
CA THR A 150 0.70 -11.86 9.76
C THR A 150 0.84 -10.37 10.03
N HIS A 151 -0.19 -9.72 10.57
CA HIS A 151 -0.14 -8.31 10.94
C HIS A 151 0.73 -8.10 12.19
N GLN A 152 1.74 -7.25 12.06
CA GLN A 152 2.73 -6.96 13.11
C GLN A 152 2.52 -5.58 13.75
N THR A 153 2.12 -4.59 12.96
CA THR A 153 1.96 -3.21 13.43
C THR A 153 0.54 -2.71 13.23
N PHE A 154 -0.14 -2.34 14.32
CA PHE A 154 -1.43 -1.67 14.25
C PHE A 154 -1.26 -0.17 14.03
N ILE A 155 -1.60 0.30 12.84
CA ILE A 155 -1.46 1.70 12.43
C ILE A 155 -2.81 2.39 12.52
N ASN A 156 -2.89 3.41 13.39
CA ASN A 156 -4.03 4.31 13.52
C ASN A 156 -3.53 5.73 13.83
N MET A 157 -4.43 6.69 14.04
CA MET A 157 -4.03 8.07 14.33
C MET A 157 -3.21 8.22 15.62
N ASN A 158 -3.47 7.38 16.64
CA ASN A 158 -2.67 7.36 17.85
C ASN A 158 -1.22 6.91 17.57
N TYR A 159 -1.04 5.88 16.77
CA TYR A 159 0.28 5.43 16.31
C TYR A 159 1.03 6.55 15.57
N LEU A 160 0.36 7.20 14.60
CA LEU A 160 0.97 8.27 13.80
C LEU A 160 1.37 9.49 14.65
N ASN A 161 0.56 9.82 15.64
CA ASN A 161 0.86 10.93 16.58
C ASN A 161 2.03 10.58 17.50
N LYS A 162 2.05 9.37 18.07
CA LYS A 162 3.12 8.90 18.95
C LYS A 162 4.47 8.81 18.25
N THR A 163 4.49 8.34 17.01
CA THR A 163 5.71 8.23 16.20
C THR A 163 6.15 9.57 15.60
N GLY A 164 5.26 10.56 15.58
CA GLY A 164 5.54 11.87 14.97
C GLY A 164 5.54 11.87 13.44
N ILE A 165 5.06 10.81 12.80
CA ILE A 165 5.05 10.68 11.32
C ILE A 165 4.27 11.82 10.65
N CYS A 166 3.24 12.34 11.31
CA CYS A 166 2.47 13.50 10.82
C CYS A 166 3.30 14.80 10.75
N LYS A 167 4.46 14.85 11.43
CA LYS A 167 5.39 15.98 11.43
C LYS A 167 6.56 15.80 10.45
N ASN A 168 6.42 14.87 9.48
CA ASN A 168 7.47 14.64 8.50
C ASN A 168 7.85 15.95 7.79
N LYS A 169 9.16 16.12 7.52
CA LYS A 169 9.70 17.37 6.94
C LYS A 169 9.32 17.56 5.47
N HIS A 170 9.11 16.48 4.73
CA HIS A 170 8.84 16.52 3.28
C HIS A 170 7.34 16.48 2.96
N TYR A 171 6.54 15.80 3.79
CA TYR A 171 5.12 15.56 3.54
C TYR A 171 4.25 15.97 4.72
N GLN A 172 3.02 16.40 4.43
CA GLN A 172 2.01 16.72 5.42
C GLN A 172 0.78 15.83 5.25
N LEU A 173 0.23 15.33 6.34
CA LEU A 173 -1.02 14.58 6.34
C LEU A 173 -2.19 15.51 5.95
N ARG A 174 -2.83 15.23 4.81
CA ARG A 174 -3.97 15.98 4.29
C ARG A 174 -5.30 15.32 4.62
N ILE A 175 -5.33 13.99 4.53
CA ILE A 175 -6.54 13.22 4.77
C ILE A 175 -6.20 12.05 5.68
N SER A 176 -7.03 11.90 6.70
CA SER A 176 -7.08 10.72 7.54
C SER A 176 -8.56 10.37 7.71
N LYS A 177 -9.01 9.29 7.09
CA LYS A 177 -10.40 8.87 7.20
C LYS A 177 -10.55 7.36 7.08
N TYR A 178 -11.54 6.84 7.79
CA TYR A 178 -11.96 5.45 7.60
C TYR A 178 -12.94 5.33 6.42
N PHE A 179 -12.90 4.19 5.75
CA PHE A 179 -13.81 3.81 4.68
C PHE A 179 -14.27 2.36 4.88
N PRO A 180 -15.53 2.01 4.69
CA PRO A 180 -16.64 2.84 4.16
C PRO A 180 -17.25 3.81 5.17
N VAL A 181 -17.08 3.60 6.47
CA VAL A 181 -17.63 4.48 7.51
C VAL A 181 -16.50 5.26 8.17
N ASN A 182 -16.56 6.58 8.13
CA ASN A 182 -15.53 7.43 8.72
C ASN A 182 -15.60 7.46 10.26
N SER A 183 -15.29 6.31 10.86
CA SER A 183 -15.30 6.13 12.33
C SER A 183 -14.31 5.05 12.74
N GLU A 184 -13.38 5.41 13.63
CA GLU A 184 -12.47 4.44 14.23
C GLU A 184 -13.24 3.45 15.13
N ALA A 185 -14.26 3.92 15.86
CA ALA A 185 -15.08 3.06 16.69
C ALA A 185 -15.79 1.98 15.87
N PHE A 186 -16.31 2.32 14.68
CA PHE A 186 -16.91 1.36 13.76
C PHE A 186 -15.89 0.32 13.26
N SER A 187 -14.61 0.65 13.15
CA SER A 187 -13.57 -0.30 12.76
C SER A 187 -13.36 -1.44 13.77
N ARG A 188 -13.88 -1.31 15.00
CA ARG A 188 -13.89 -2.39 16.01
C ARG A 188 -14.99 -3.42 15.75
N LEU A 189 -16.03 -3.05 15.02
CA LEU A 189 -17.20 -3.88 14.72
C LEU A 189 -17.13 -4.49 13.33
N PHE A 190 -16.61 -3.74 12.35
CA PHE A 190 -16.59 -4.12 10.94
C PHE A 190 -15.17 -4.34 10.43
N THR A 191 -14.90 -5.55 9.93
CA THR A 191 -13.55 -6.01 9.51
C THR A 191 -12.97 -5.16 8.38
N HIS A 192 -13.80 -4.74 7.45
CA HIS A 192 -13.37 -4.00 6.25
C HIS A 192 -13.51 -2.48 6.39
N ASN A 193 -13.46 -1.93 7.60
CA ASN A 193 -13.38 -0.49 7.81
C ASN A 193 -11.91 -0.07 7.88
N GLU A 194 -11.37 0.38 6.78
CA GLU A 194 -9.94 0.61 6.54
C GLU A 194 -9.58 2.10 6.70
N LEU A 195 -8.41 2.39 7.26
CA LEU A 195 -7.91 3.76 7.40
C LEU A 195 -7.16 4.17 6.13
N ARG A 196 -7.59 5.29 5.52
CA ARG A 196 -6.94 5.98 4.40
C ARG A 196 -6.11 7.13 4.95
N LEU A 197 -4.84 7.18 4.57
CA LEU A 197 -3.90 8.25 4.89
C LEU A 197 -3.36 8.84 3.60
N VAL A 198 -3.58 10.12 3.39
CA VAL A 198 -3.08 10.84 2.21
C VAL A 198 -2.15 11.93 2.68
N PHE A 199 -0.91 11.86 2.21
CA PHE A 199 0.13 12.85 2.47
C PHE A 199 0.45 13.59 1.18
N ASP A 200 0.48 14.91 1.24
CA ASP A 200 0.92 15.76 0.14
C ASP A 200 2.30 16.34 0.44
N LYS A 201 3.12 16.49 -0.61
CA LYS A 201 4.44 17.13 -0.51
C LYS A 201 4.29 18.55 0.00
N ARG A 202 5.14 18.94 0.95
CA ARG A 202 5.20 20.32 1.42
C ARG A 202 5.75 21.21 0.31
N LYS A 203 5.21 22.42 0.23
CA LYS A 203 5.70 23.47 -0.68
C LYS A 203 7.00 24.06 -0.16
#